data_072a6c16c4ebe6a4fd363d3e9e5bf059
#
_entry.id   072a6c16c4ebe6a4fd363d3e9e5bf059
#
_cell.length_a   1.000
_cell.length_b   1.000
_cell.length_c   1.000
_cell.angle_alpha   90.00
_cell.angle_beta   90.00
_cell.angle_gamma   90.00
#
_symmetry.space_group_name_H-M   'P 1'
#
loop_
_entity.id
_entity.type
_entity.pdbx_description
1 polymer ?
#
loop_
_entity_poly.entity_id
_entity_poly.type
_entity_poly.pdbx_seq_one_letter_code
_entity_poly.pdbx_strand_id
1 'polypeptide(L)'
;MASGCSLGGNIMNFYNEVLNVLKSDERFFSDDGQLLRNAVYEAAMQMDAKLIKALYANEETRKQFFTDVDGIAVFDKVGFGWVINNREFLPDSYTRYKNKIGLVNNKDEYISASNDVELVFPYKDCVLEGGQTKEDQKRSEIFYNETLAPDEVDRLLDPKVLTNAKRYTVDGVQSITNISENDNLIIKGNNLLAISSLLKVYEGKIKLIYIDPPFNTGSDSFNYNDKFSRSSWLAFMKNRLSIAKKLLTRDGNIFIHIDINQSHYLKVLADEVFGEENFVEELIWSYGSPSGGRAATPKPVNIHDYILHYASDYNNRKQNRVYVPYSQKYINDWFKYTDEDGRRYQRRQRGKDENGNVIWEKQYLDESKGVPLSTVWSDIHQVYADPRAYKEGNTADVEVIKEFKGGQKPEALIKRIIEMSTDEGDIVLDFHFGTGTTGATAHKMHRKYIGVEQMQSQIEIILKRMQNVIGGETAGISKEMNWQGGGSFVYCELTKLNQNYVDSIEKATTDEELTKLYGDILETGFISYKVNPKDIDVNSDEYIKLSIGDKKRLLMELLDKNQLYVNYCDIDDETFKISEEDKAFTRSFYGEV
;
A
#
# COMPACT_ATOMS: atom_id res chain seq x y z
N MET A 1 -29.78 -22.05 -42.67
CA MET A 1 -31.03 -21.52 -42.13
C MET A 1 -31.01 -21.72 -40.64
N ALA A 2 -31.03 -20.62 -39.95
CA ALA A 2 -30.74 -20.54 -38.53
C ALA A 2 -31.98 -20.92 -37.71
N SER A 3 -31.83 -21.84 -36.78
CA SER A 3 -32.72 -21.98 -35.63
C SER A 3 -32.08 -21.25 -34.45
N GLY A 4 -32.45 -19.98 -34.26
CA GLY A 4 -32.08 -19.20 -33.09
C GLY A 4 -32.81 -19.73 -31.87
N CYS A 5 -32.08 -20.37 -30.97
CA CYS A 5 -32.61 -20.79 -29.69
C CYS A 5 -32.65 -19.59 -28.75
N SER A 6 -33.85 -19.22 -28.31
CA SER A 6 -34.15 -18.12 -27.38
C SER A 6 -33.84 -18.53 -25.94
N LEU A 7 -32.58 -18.60 -25.57
CA LEU A 7 -32.16 -18.89 -24.20
C LEU A 7 -32.32 -17.71 -23.22
N GLY A 8 -32.41 -16.48 -23.73
CA GLY A 8 -32.57 -15.29 -22.88
C GLY A 8 -33.98 -15.09 -22.30
N GLY A 9 -35.01 -15.53 -23.00
CA GLY A 9 -36.40 -15.42 -22.54
C GLY A 9 -36.76 -16.36 -21.38
N ASN A 10 -36.16 -17.54 -21.35
CA ASN A 10 -36.45 -18.53 -20.31
C ASN A 10 -35.80 -18.18 -18.94
N ILE A 11 -34.65 -17.58 -18.92
CA ILE A 11 -33.94 -17.21 -17.66
C ILE A 11 -34.64 -16.05 -16.94
N MET A 12 -35.11 -15.07 -17.70
CA MET A 12 -35.86 -13.94 -17.15
C MET A 12 -37.22 -14.37 -16.57
N ASN A 13 -37.85 -15.34 -17.20
CA ASN A 13 -39.12 -15.90 -16.74
C ASN A 13 -38.92 -16.69 -15.44
N PHE A 14 -37.86 -17.49 -15.35
CA PHE A 14 -37.55 -18.29 -14.17
C PHE A 14 -37.21 -17.45 -12.94
N TYR A 15 -36.41 -16.37 -13.08
CA TYR A 15 -36.12 -15.47 -11.98
C TYR A 15 -37.39 -14.79 -11.43
N ASN A 16 -38.30 -14.41 -12.31
CA ASN A 16 -39.58 -13.82 -11.91
C ASN A 16 -40.44 -14.85 -11.14
N GLU A 17 -40.39 -16.14 -11.50
CA GLU A 17 -41.05 -17.19 -10.74
C GLU A 17 -40.45 -17.34 -9.34
N VAL A 18 -39.12 -17.31 -9.21
CA VAL A 18 -38.45 -17.31 -7.90
C VAL A 18 -38.90 -16.11 -7.06
N LEU A 19 -38.91 -14.89 -7.65
CA LEU A 19 -39.38 -13.68 -6.96
C LEU A 19 -40.84 -13.80 -6.50
N ASN A 20 -41.73 -14.41 -7.33
CA ASN A 20 -43.11 -14.58 -6.98
C ASN A 20 -43.28 -15.54 -5.79
N VAL A 21 -42.48 -16.60 -5.72
CA VAL A 21 -42.46 -17.52 -4.57
C VAL A 21 -41.99 -16.76 -3.30
N LEU A 22 -40.95 -15.96 -3.41
CA LEU A 22 -40.38 -15.18 -2.29
C LEU A 22 -41.34 -14.10 -1.76
N LYS A 23 -42.21 -13.51 -2.60
CA LYS A 23 -43.21 -12.50 -2.19
C LYS A 23 -44.20 -13.01 -1.15
N SER A 24 -44.30 -14.32 -0.97
CA SER A 24 -45.16 -14.92 0.08
C SER A 24 -44.59 -14.75 1.49
N ASP A 25 -43.37 -14.24 1.64
CA ASP A 25 -42.69 -14.02 2.93
C ASP A 25 -42.12 -12.58 3.04
N GLU A 26 -42.81 -11.75 3.84
CA GLU A 26 -42.47 -10.34 4.04
C GLU A 26 -41.04 -10.13 4.56
N ARG A 27 -40.41 -11.11 5.21
CA ARG A 27 -39.03 -11.04 5.71
C ARG A 27 -37.99 -10.78 4.62
N PHE A 28 -38.35 -11.09 3.37
CA PHE A 28 -37.44 -11.00 2.22
C PHE A 28 -37.59 -9.71 1.41
N PHE A 29 -38.45 -8.81 1.84
CA PHE A 29 -38.66 -7.54 1.16
C PHE A 29 -38.54 -6.36 2.14
N SER A 30 -38.01 -5.25 1.66
CA SER A 30 -37.99 -3.99 2.39
C SER A 30 -39.37 -3.30 2.28
N ASP A 31 -39.59 -2.27 3.10
CA ASP A 31 -40.86 -1.50 3.14
C ASP A 31 -41.21 -0.85 1.78
N ASP A 32 -40.18 -0.59 0.95
CA ASP A 32 -40.31 -0.09 -0.41
C ASP A 32 -40.42 -1.19 -1.48
N GLY A 33 -40.53 -2.46 -1.07
CA GLY A 33 -40.77 -3.61 -1.94
C GLY A 33 -39.53 -4.16 -2.64
N GLN A 34 -38.32 -3.78 -2.24
CA GLN A 34 -37.08 -4.34 -2.79
C GLN A 34 -36.71 -5.66 -2.13
N LEU A 35 -36.19 -6.60 -2.94
CA LEU A 35 -35.75 -7.90 -2.44
C LEU A 35 -34.48 -7.76 -1.56
N LEU A 36 -34.57 -8.21 -0.32
CA LEU A 36 -33.47 -8.30 0.64
C LEU A 36 -32.66 -9.58 0.36
N ARG A 37 -31.79 -9.56 -0.65
CA ARG A 37 -31.05 -10.72 -1.16
C ARG A 37 -30.24 -11.43 -0.08
N ASN A 38 -29.60 -10.68 0.82
CA ASN A 38 -28.83 -11.26 1.92
C ASN A 38 -29.72 -12.04 2.88
N ALA A 39 -30.91 -11.52 3.23
CA ALA A 39 -31.86 -12.21 4.09
C ALA A 39 -32.34 -13.54 3.45
N VAL A 40 -32.61 -13.54 2.14
CA VAL A 40 -32.98 -14.77 1.38
C VAL A 40 -31.80 -15.73 1.36
N TYR A 41 -30.59 -15.26 1.08
CA TYR A 41 -29.40 -16.09 1.03
C TYR A 41 -29.10 -16.76 2.38
N GLU A 42 -29.14 -15.99 3.47
CA GLU A 42 -28.95 -16.52 4.82
C GLU A 42 -30.01 -17.57 5.18
N ALA A 43 -31.27 -17.30 4.89
CA ALA A 43 -32.34 -18.26 5.12
C ALA A 43 -32.12 -19.56 4.34
N ALA A 44 -31.65 -19.48 3.09
CA ALA A 44 -31.32 -20.67 2.30
C ALA A 44 -30.15 -21.46 2.90
N MET A 45 -29.08 -20.77 3.32
CA MET A 45 -27.89 -21.40 3.91
C MET A 45 -28.22 -22.06 5.26
N GLN A 46 -29.12 -21.45 6.04
CA GLN A 46 -29.62 -21.99 7.33
C GLN A 46 -30.71 -23.06 7.18
N MET A 47 -31.06 -23.41 5.93
CA MET A 47 -32.11 -24.40 5.65
C MET A 47 -33.47 -24.00 6.26
N ASP A 48 -33.86 -22.71 6.14
CA ASP A 48 -35.13 -22.20 6.67
C ASP A 48 -36.32 -23.03 6.11
N ALA A 49 -37.06 -23.67 7.01
CA ALA A 49 -38.10 -24.62 6.62
C ALA A 49 -39.26 -23.94 5.86
N LYS A 50 -39.54 -22.64 6.14
CA LYS A 50 -40.60 -21.90 5.47
C LYS A 50 -40.20 -21.55 4.03
N LEU A 51 -38.95 -21.09 3.82
CA LEU A 51 -38.41 -20.86 2.49
C LEU A 51 -38.35 -22.12 1.65
N ILE A 52 -37.81 -23.23 2.20
CA ILE A 52 -37.67 -24.50 1.50
C ILE A 52 -39.04 -25.06 1.10
N LYS A 53 -40.02 -24.96 2.00
CA LYS A 53 -41.38 -25.41 1.72
C LYS A 53 -42.04 -24.59 0.60
N ALA A 54 -41.83 -23.28 0.57
CA ALA A 54 -42.36 -22.42 -0.47
C ALA A 54 -41.73 -22.73 -1.85
N LEU A 55 -40.41 -22.92 -1.90
CA LEU A 55 -39.69 -23.28 -3.11
C LEU A 55 -40.09 -24.70 -3.61
N TYR A 56 -40.31 -25.65 -2.70
CA TYR A 56 -40.72 -27.02 -3.04
C TYR A 56 -42.14 -27.08 -3.57
N ALA A 57 -43.04 -26.22 -3.11
CA ALA A 57 -44.42 -26.16 -3.54
C ALA A 57 -44.63 -25.68 -4.98
N ASN A 58 -43.72 -24.86 -5.49
CA ASN A 58 -43.76 -24.40 -6.88
C ASN A 58 -43.03 -25.40 -7.78
N GLU A 59 -43.66 -25.81 -8.89
CA GLU A 59 -43.14 -26.86 -9.77
C GLU A 59 -41.82 -26.49 -10.45
N GLU A 60 -41.67 -25.24 -10.91
CA GLU A 60 -40.46 -24.76 -11.60
C GLU A 60 -39.26 -24.64 -10.64
N THR A 61 -39.46 -24.07 -9.46
CA THR A 61 -38.39 -23.96 -8.45
C THR A 61 -38.02 -25.30 -7.86
N ARG A 62 -39.02 -26.23 -7.74
CA ARG A 62 -38.75 -27.58 -7.29
C ARG A 62 -37.89 -28.36 -8.29
N LYS A 63 -38.19 -28.30 -9.58
CA LYS A 63 -37.38 -28.95 -10.62
C LYS A 63 -35.94 -28.44 -10.66
N GLN A 64 -35.75 -27.15 -10.40
CA GLN A 64 -34.47 -26.53 -10.52
C GLN A 64 -33.58 -26.66 -9.28
N PHE A 65 -34.18 -26.62 -8.09
CA PHE A 65 -33.42 -26.56 -6.84
C PHE A 65 -33.53 -27.79 -5.97
N PHE A 66 -34.24 -28.83 -6.41
CA PHE A 66 -34.34 -30.04 -5.63
C PHE A 66 -34.01 -31.28 -6.48
N THR A 67 -33.15 -32.11 -5.93
CA THR A 67 -32.78 -33.40 -6.52
C THR A 67 -33.39 -34.51 -5.68
N ASP A 68 -34.05 -35.48 -6.32
CA ASP A 68 -34.54 -36.67 -5.62
C ASP A 68 -33.38 -37.66 -5.42
N VAL A 69 -33.14 -38.02 -4.17
CA VAL A 69 -32.16 -39.03 -3.78
C VAL A 69 -32.88 -40.06 -2.94
N ASP A 70 -33.18 -41.21 -3.56
CA ASP A 70 -33.88 -42.33 -2.93
C ASP A 70 -35.25 -41.95 -2.29
N GLY A 71 -36.01 -41.09 -2.96
CA GLY A 71 -37.30 -40.60 -2.50
C GLY A 71 -37.24 -39.42 -1.51
N ILE A 72 -36.06 -38.92 -1.26
CA ILE A 72 -35.85 -37.74 -0.42
C ILE A 72 -35.47 -36.55 -1.30
N ALA A 73 -36.25 -35.48 -1.23
CA ALA A 73 -35.95 -34.24 -1.95
C ALA A 73 -34.82 -33.46 -1.25
N VAL A 74 -33.66 -33.38 -1.88
CA VAL A 74 -32.49 -32.65 -1.37
C VAL A 74 -32.44 -31.27 -2.01
N PHE A 75 -32.40 -30.22 -1.19
CA PHE A 75 -32.35 -28.83 -1.64
C PHE A 75 -30.93 -28.42 -2.02
N ASP A 76 -30.75 -27.95 -3.26
CA ASP A 76 -29.52 -27.31 -3.73
C ASP A 76 -29.44 -25.85 -3.29
N LYS A 77 -28.97 -25.65 -2.06
CA LYS A 77 -28.79 -24.30 -1.48
C LYS A 77 -27.74 -23.47 -2.21
N VAL A 78 -26.73 -24.10 -2.83
CA VAL A 78 -25.67 -23.44 -3.56
C VAL A 78 -26.19 -22.89 -4.88
N GLY A 79 -26.88 -23.73 -5.68
CA GLY A 79 -27.51 -23.31 -6.93
C GLY A 79 -28.59 -22.24 -6.71
N PHE A 80 -29.38 -22.34 -5.64
CA PHE A 80 -30.34 -21.32 -5.26
C PHE A 80 -29.65 -20.00 -4.90
N GLY A 81 -28.56 -20.05 -4.09
CA GLY A 81 -27.76 -18.87 -3.72
C GLY A 81 -27.19 -18.15 -4.93
N TRP A 82 -26.77 -18.89 -5.95
CA TRP A 82 -26.30 -18.31 -7.20
C TRP A 82 -27.39 -17.51 -7.93
N VAL A 83 -28.60 -18.04 -7.99
CA VAL A 83 -29.73 -17.36 -8.64
C VAL A 83 -30.11 -16.08 -7.89
N ILE A 84 -30.11 -16.10 -6.56
CA ILE A 84 -30.46 -14.93 -5.73
C ILE A 84 -29.40 -13.85 -5.81
N ASN A 85 -28.11 -14.22 -5.84
CA ASN A 85 -27.00 -13.27 -5.91
C ASN A 85 -26.70 -12.77 -7.34
N ASN A 86 -27.35 -13.37 -8.36
CA ASN A 86 -27.20 -12.91 -9.73
C ASN A 86 -27.73 -11.48 -9.85
N ARG A 87 -26.87 -10.54 -10.26
CA ARG A 87 -27.29 -9.15 -10.47
C ARG A 87 -28.22 -9.07 -11.66
N GLU A 88 -29.32 -8.33 -11.53
CA GLU A 88 -30.17 -8.01 -12.65
C GLU A 88 -29.34 -7.35 -13.75
N PHE A 89 -29.46 -7.89 -14.97
CA PHE A 89 -28.96 -7.20 -16.15
C PHE A 89 -29.77 -5.93 -16.35
N LEU A 90 -29.13 -4.78 -16.26
CA LEU A 90 -29.72 -3.54 -16.73
C LEU A 90 -29.75 -3.59 -18.27
N PRO A 91 -30.94 -3.58 -18.90
CA PRO A 91 -31.06 -3.76 -20.36
C PRO A 91 -30.23 -2.78 -21.15
N ASP A 92 -30.06 -1.56 -20.64
CA ASP A 92 -29.38 -0.45 -21.31
C ASP A 92 -27.86 -0.40 -21.10
N SER A 93 -27.32 -1.20 -20.16
CA SER A 93 -25.88 -1.30 -19.89
C SER A 93 -25.25 -2.61 -20.37
N TYR A 94 -26.00 -3.40 -21.15
CA TYR A 94 -25.57 -4.70 -21.62
C TYR A 94 -24.63 -4.60 -22.81
N THR A 95 -23.33 -4.83 -22.56
CA THR A 95 -22.35 -5.08 -23.63
C THR A 95 -22.18 -6.58 -23.81
N ARG A 96 -22.72 -7.12 -24.91
CA ARG A 96 -22.55 -8.53 -25.25
C ARG A 96 -21.16 -8.75 -25.84
N TYR A 97 -20.21 -9.22 -25.05
CA TYR A 97 -18.98 -9.76 -25.60
C TYR A 97 -19.27 -11.12 -26.24
N LYS A 98 -19.03 -11.21 -27.54
CA LYS A 98 -19.17 -12.45 -28.29
C LYS A 98 -18.17 -13.53 -27.87
N ASN A 99 -17.05 -13.10 -27.30
CA ASN A 99 -15.95 -13.95 -26.87
C ASN A 99 -15.86 -13.90 -25.34
N LYS A 100 -16.26 -14.94 -24.68
CA LYS A 100 -15.86 -15.18 -23.29
C LYS A 100 -14.36 -15.52 -23.31
N ILE A 101 -13.53 -14.72 -22.67
CA ILE A 101 -12.15 -15.10 -22.40
C ILE A 101 -12.22 -16.18 -21.32
N GLY A 102 -12.02 -17.41 -21.71
CA GLY A 102 -11.96 -18.56 -20.81
C GLY A 102 -10.85 -19.49 -21.26
N LEU A 103 -10.24 -20.20 -20.32
CA LEU A 103 -9.35 -21.29 -20.66
C LEU A 103 -10.19 -22.47 -21.15
N VAL A 104 -9.79 -23.02 -22.28
CA VAL A 104 -10.36 -24.25 -22.85
C VAL A 104 -9.33 -25.38 -22.77
N ASN A 105 -9.79 -26.61 -22.57
CA ASN A 105 -8.96 -27.77 -22.69
C ASN A 105 -8.67 -28.09 -24.18
N ASN A 106 -7.90 -29.12 -24.43
CA ASN A 106 -7.57 -29.57 -25.79
C ASN A 106 -8.74 -30.15 -26.60
N LYS A 107 -9.96 -30.17 -26.01
CA LYS A 107 -11.21 -30.56 -26.66
C LYS A 107 -12.14 -29.35 -26.91
N ASP A 108 -11.63 -28.13 -26.79
CA ASP A 108 -12.41 -26.87 -26.91
C ASP A 108 -13.54 -26.71 -25.89
N GLU A 109 -13.49 -27.46 -24.77
CA GLU A 109 -14.44 -27.31 -23.67
C GLU A 109 -13.89 -26.31 -22.65
N TYR A 110 -14.73 -25.42 -22.13
CA TYR A 110 -14.32 -24.54 -21.04
C TYR A 110 -13.90 -25.38 -19.83
N ILE A 111 -12.70 -25.14 -19.34
CA ILE A 111 -12.15 -25.84 -18.16
C ILE A 111 -13.10 -25.73 -16.96
N SER A 112 -13.77 -24.58 -16.81
CA SER A 112 -14.81 -24.37 -15.79
C SER A 112 -16.07 -25.22 -15.97
N ALA A 113 -16.31 -25.77 -17.16
CA ALA A 113 -17.47 -26.61 -17.43
C ALA A 113 -17.16 -28.12 -17.33
N SER A 114 -15.89 -28.50 -17.52
CA SER A 114 -15.46 -29.91 -17.47
C SER A 114 -15.21 -30.43 -16.05
N ASN A 115 -15.07 -29.53 -15.05
CA ASN A 115 -14.61 -29.83 -13.68
C ASN A 115 -13.28 -30.60 -13.60
N ASP A 116 -12.56 -30.73 -14.72
CA ASP A 116 -11.28 -31.45 -14.77
C ASP A 116 -10.11 -30.61 -14.23
N VAL A 117 -10.24 -29.26 -14.29
CA VAL A 117 -9.28 -28.33 -13.70
C VAL A 117 -10.06 -27.14 -13.14
N GLU A 118 -9.99 -26.96 -11.85
CA GLU A 118 -10.47 -25.76 -11.18
C GLU A 118 -9.34 -24.74 -11.14
N LEU A 119 -9.55 -23.52 -11.69
CA LEU A 119 -8.67 -22.41 -11.44
C LEU A 119 -8.88 -21.96 -10.00
N VAL A 120 -8.18 -22.58 -9.10
CA VAL A 120 -8.00 -22.03 -7.76
C VAL A 120 -7.05 -20.83 -7.94
N PHE A 121 -7.59 -19.62 -7.85
CA PHE A 121 -6.73 -18.46 -7.57
C PHE A 121 -6.20 -18.70 -6.16
N PRO A 122 -4.89 -19.03 -6.00
CA PRO A 122 -4.35 -19.17 -4.67
C PRO A 122 -4.66 -17.88 -3.93
N TYR A 123 -4.97 -17.98 -2.66
CA TYR A 123 -5.09 -16.82 -1.80
C TYR A 123 -3.94 -15.88 -2.18
N LYS A 124 -4.27 -14.63 -2.52
CA LYS A 124 -3.29 -13.62 -2.96
C LYS A 124 -2.29 -13.26 -1.85
N ASP A 125 -2.29 -14.00 -0.77
CA ASP A 125 -1.47 -13.89 0.42
C ASP A 125 -0.23 -14.79 0.37
N CYS A 126 0.17 -15.25 -0.81
CA CYS A 126 1.45 -15.93 -0.99
C CYS A 126 2.57 -15.03 -0.48
N VAL A 127 3.35 -15.53 0.47
CA VAL A 127 4.62 -14.93 0.83
C VAL A 127 5.49 -14.99 -0.42
N LEU A 128 5.70 -13.85 -1.03
CA LEU A 128 6.56 -13.73 -2.19
C LEU A 128 7.99 -13.96 -1.76
N GLU A 129 8.59 -15.01 -2.29
CA GLU A 129 10.02 -15.15 -2.28
C GLU A 129 10.62 -14.24 -3.36
N GLY A 130 10.75 -12.99 -3.02
CA GLY A 130 11.45 -12.01 -3.81
C GLY A 130 12.05 -11.06 -2.80
N GLY A 131 13.32 -11.23 -2.47
CA GLY A 131 14.02 -10.34 -1.58
C GLY A 131 14.03 -8.92 -2.18
N GLN A 132 14.10 -7.93 -1.31
CA GLN A 132 14.20 -6.53 -1.73
C GLN A 132 15.65 -6.14 -2.08
N THR A 133 16.56 -7.10 -2.14
CA THR A 133 17.98 -6.85 -2.42
C THR A 133 18.28 -6.81 -3.93
N LYS A 134 19.38 -6.18 -4.30
CA LYS A 134 19.81 -6.08 -5.69
C LYS A 134 20.15 -7.44 -6.31
N GLU A 135 20.59 -8.39 -5.49
CA GLU A 135 20.88 -9.78 -5.90
C GLU A 135 19.61 -10.51 -6.34
N ASP A 136 18.47 -10.20 -5.73
CA ASP A 136 17.18 -10.81 -6.05
C ASP A 136 16.67 -10.45 -7.45
N GLN A 137 17.12 -9.33 -8.04
CA GLN A 137 16.77 -8.94 -9.42
C GLN A 137 17.22 -9.97 -10.47
N LYS A 138 18.22 -10.80 -10.14
CA LYS A 138 18.78 -11.82 -11.06
C LYS A 138 18.05 -13.14 -10.97
N ARG A 139 17.13 -13.31 -10.04
CA ARG A 139 16.43 -14.57 -9.79
C ARG A 139 15.14 -14.66 -10.58
N SER A 140 14.80 -15.86 -11.04
CA SER A 140 13.45 -16.17 -11.49
C SER A 140 12.54 -16.22 -10.27
N GLU A 141 11.47 -15.42 -10.27
CA GLU A 141 10.46 -15.47 -9.23
C GLU A 141 9.77 -16.83 -9.25
N ILE A 142 9.67 -17.48 -8.10
CA ILE A 142 8.94 -18.72 -7.94
C ILE A 142 7.66 -18.41 -7.15
N PHE A 143 6.52 -18.70 -7.78
CA PHE A 143 5.23 -18.67 -7.12
C PHE A 143 4.95 -20.07 -6.57
N TYR A 144 4.96 -20.21 -5.26
CA TYR A 144 4.45 -21.42 -4.63
C TYR A 144 2.92 -21.33 -4.61
N ASN A 145 2.27 -22.23 -5.33
CA ASN A 145 0.82 -22.39 -5.29
C ASN A 145 0.43 -23.19 -4.04
N GLU A 146 0.72 -22.64 -2.87
CA GLU A 146 0.40 -23.26 -1.59
C GLU A 146 -0.76 -22.52 -0.94
N THR A 147 -1.76 -23.27 -0.49
CA THR A 147 -2.77 -22.75 0.41
C THR A 147 -2.16 -22.71 1.81
N LEU A 148 -1.75 -21.51 2.25
CA LEU A 148 -1.34 -21.33 3.65
C LEU A 148 -2.56 -21.49 4.54
N ALA A 149 -2.42 -22.22 5.65
CA ALA A 149 -3.45 -22.23 6.67
C ALA A 149 -3.66 -20.81 7.21
N PRO A 150 -4.90 -20.38 7.51
CA PRO A 150 -5.14 -19.03 8.04
C PRO A 150 -4.29 -18.71 9.28
N ASP A 151 -4.07 -19.67 10.16
CA ASP A 151 -3.24 -19.56 11.36
C ASP A 151 -1.75 -19.35 11.06
N GLU A 152 -1.22 -19.85 9.93
CA GLU A 152 0.15 -19.55 9.49
C GLU A 152 0.29 -18.10 9.03
N VAL A 153 -0.72 -17.56 8.33
CA VAL A 153 -0.74 -16.16 7.90
C VAL A 153 -0.89 -15.24 9.10
N ASP A 154 -1.79 -15.56 10.02
CA ASP A 154 -2.01 -14.81 11.25
C ASP A 154 -0.71 -14.76 12.07
N ARG A 155 -0.03 -15.89 12.25
CA ARG A 155 1.24 -15.96 12.96
C ARG A 155 2.35 -15.11 12.33
N LEU A 156 2.43 -15.08 11.00
CA LEU A 156 3.39 -14.22 10.28
C LEU A 156 3.14 -12.73 10.59
N LEU A 157 1.86 -12.34 10.65
CA LEU A 157 1.45 -10.96 10.85
C LEU A 157 1.27 -10.56 12.32
N ASP A 158 1.47 -11.49 13.25
CA ASP A 158 1.46 -11.20 14.69
C ASP A 158 2.41 -10.06 15.05
N PRO A 159 2.10 -9.26 16.07
CA PRO A 159 3.00 -8.25 16.60
C PRO A 159 4.38 -8.81 16.91
N LYS A 160 5.43 -8.06 16.64
CA LYS A 160 6.82 -8.48 16.82
C LYS A 160 7.46 -7.84 18.02
N VAL A 161 8.43 -8.52 18.61
CA VAL A 161 9.28 -7.96 19.67
C VAL A 161 10.17 -6.88 19.07
N LEU A 162 10.31 -5.77 19.81
CA LEU A 162 11.15 -4.63 19.44
C LEU A 162 12.42 -4.64 20.29
N THR A 163 13.54 -4.30 19.67
CA THR A 163 14.87 -4.29 20.30
C THR A 163 15.64 -3.03 19.94
N ASN A 164 16.78 -2.83 20.61
CA ASN A 164 17.72 -1.72 20.32
C ASN A 164 17.05 -0.33 20.37
N ALA A 165 16.10 -0.15 21.30
CA ALA A 165 15.34 1.08 21.42
C ALA A 165 16.21 2.24 21.93
N LYS A 166 16.27 3.34 21.15
CA LYS A 166 17.06 4.52 21.46
C LYS A 166 16.28 5.79 21.16
N ARG A 167 16.37 6.75 22.07
CA ARG A 167 15.86 8.10 21.88
C ARG A 167 16.99 9.03 21.44
N TYR A 168 16.75 9.75 20.38
CA TYR A 168 17.63 10.77 19.82
C TYR A 168 17.07 12.14 20.17
N THR A 169 17.91 12.95 20.80
CA THR A 169 17.63 14.34 21.19
C THR A 169 18.77 15.25 20.75
N VAL A 170 18.63 16.54 20.91
CA VAL A 170 19.73 17.51 20.67
C VAL A 170 20.92 17.26 21.60
N ASP A 171 20.68 16.70 22.79
CA ASP A 171 21.71 16.43 23.82
C ASP A 171 22.44 15.09 23.60
N GLY A 172 21.98 14.27 22.65
CA GLY A 172 22.59 12.97 22.34
C GLY A 172 21.61 11.82 22.21
N VAL A 173 22.15 10.61 22.34
CA VAL A 173 21.42 9.35 22.14
C VAL A 173 21.39 8.55 23.44
N GLN A 174 20.22 8.07 23.83
CA GLN A 174 20.01 7.29 25.05
C GLN A 174 19.21 6.01 24.76
N SER A 175 19.61 4.89 25.34
CA SER A 175 18.78 3.69 25.37
C SER A 175 17.56 3.93 26.26
N ILE A 176 16.41 3.41 25.85
CA ILE A 176 15.14 3.62 26.54
C ILE A 176 14.39 2.28 26.71
N THR A 177 13.60 2.20 27.77
CA THR A 177 12.74 1.05 28.08
C THR A 177 11.26 1.39 27.99
N ASN A 178 10.91 2.61 27.59
CA ASN A 178 9.54 3.07 27.47
C ASN A 178 9.37 4.05 26.30
N ILE A 179 8.15 4.13 25.80
CA ILE A 179 7.75 5.04 24.73
C ILE A 179 6.50 5.81 25.13
N SER A 180 6.38 7.03 24.63
CA SER A 180 5.23 7.91 24.84
C SER A 180 4.39 8.00 23.56
N GLU A 181 3.09 8.22 23.68
CA GLU A 181 2.21 8.49 22.53
C GLU A 181 2.63 9.71 21.70
N ASN A 182 3.48 10.58 22.27
CA ASN A 182 3.98 11.77 21.58
C ASN A 182 5.30 11.55 20.86
N ASP A 183 5.89 10.37 20.94
CA ASP A 183 7.17 10.10 20.30
C ASP A 183 7.02 9.90 18.78
N ASN A 184 7.96 10.46 18.06
CA ASN A 184 8.20 10.12 16.65
C ASN A 184 8.94 8.78 16.60
N LEU A 185 8.64 7.94 15.63
CA LEU A 185 9.12 6.57 15.62
C LEU A 185 9.78 6.22 14.28
N ILE A 186 10.94 5.56 14.36
CA ILE A 186 11.64 4.98 13.21
C ILE A 186 11.87 3.50 13.53
N ILE A 187 11.28 2.62 12.74
CA ILE A 187 11.36 1.16 12.93
C ILE A 187 12.21 0.55 11.81
N LYS A 188 13.26 -0.18 12.19
CA LYS A 188 14.01 -1.00 11.25
C LYS A 188 13.45 -2.41 11.19
N GLY A 189 13.08 -2.86 10.00
CA GLY A 189 12.59 -4.21 9.76
C GLY A 189 11.82 -4.34 8.46
N ASN A 190 11.35 -5.55 8.17
CA ASN A 190 10.47 -5.77 7.03
C ASN A 190 9.20 -4.93 7.19
N ASN A 191 8.90 -4.10 6.21
CA ASN A 191 7.82 -3.11 6.33
C ASN A 191 6.43 -3.75 6.47
N LEU A 192 6.15 -4.91 5.83
CA LEU A 192 4.88 -5.62 6.01
C LEU A 192 4.69 -6.02 7.49
N LEU A 193 5.74 -6.60 8.10
CA LEU A 193 5.70 -7.09 9.48
C LEU A 193 5.72 -5.93 10.50
N ALA A 194 6.41 -4.84 10.16
CA ALA A 194 6.38 -3.64 10.98
C ALA A 194 4.98 -2.99 11.00
N ILE A 195 4.35 -2.77 9.83
CA ILE A 195 3.01 -2.17 9.81
C ILE A 195 1.93 -3.10 10.37
N SER A 196 2.08 -4.43 10.28
CA SER A 196 1.18 -5.35 10.96
C SER A 196 1.31 -5.24 12.48
N SER A 197 2.55 -5.09 12.99
CA SER A 197 2.80 -4.86 14.42
C SER A 197 2.22 -3.52 14.92
N LEU A 198 2.18 -2.50 14.04
CA LEU A 198 1.55 -1.21 14.37
C LEU A 198 0.03 -1.32 14.57
N LEU A 199 -0.66 -2.31 13.98
CA LEU A 199 -2.10 -2.45 14.14
C LEU A 199 -2.53 -2.55 15.61
N LYS A 200 -1.76 -3.26 16.45
CA LYS A 200 -2.09 -3.40 17.88
C LYS A 200 -2.21 -2.04 18.61
N VAL A 201 -1.51 -1.01 18.15
CA VAL A 201 -1.42 0.30 18.81
C VAL A 201 -2.06 1.42 17.98
N TYR A 202 -1.91 1.38 16.66
CA TYR A 202 -2.23 2.48 15.75
C TYR A 202 -3.39 2.20 14.79
N GLU A 203 -4.17 1.13 14.97
CA GLU A 203 -5.37 0.88 14.17
C GLU A 203 -6.33 2.08 14.26
N GLY A 204 -6.72 2.62 13.11
CA GLY A 204 -7.59 3.77 13.02
C GLY A 204 -7.03 5.10 13.58
N LYS A 205 -5.70 5.26 13.73
CA LYS A 205 -5.07 6.46 14.32
C LYS A 205 -4.21 7.26 13.35
N ILE A 206 -3.86 6.73 12.19
CA ILE A 206 -2.99 7.39 11.22
C ILE A 206 -3.81 8.35 10.34
N LYS A 207 -3.45 9.64 10.33
CA LYS A 207 -4.13 10.66 9.54
C LYS A 207 -3.68 10.66 8.09
N LEU A 208 -2.39 10.52 7.85
CA LEU A 208 -1.79 10.53 6.52
C LEU A 208 -0.84 9.34 6.37
N ILE A 209 -1.00 8.61 5.28
CA ILE A 209 0.01 7.69 4.78
C ILE A 209 0.57 8.28 3.48
N TYR A 210 1.88 8.45 3.42
CA TYR A 210 2.60 8.73 2.17
C TYR A 210 3.60 7.61 1.94
N ILE A 211 3.62 7.04 0.74
CA ILE A 211 4.60 6.02 0.36
C ILE A 211 5.16 6.26 -1.03
N ASP A 212 6.45 5.93 -1.17
CA ASP A 212 7.22 5.95 -2.40
C ASP A 212 7.81 4.54 -2.63
N PRO A 213 6.97 3.54 -3.04
CA PRO A 213 7.42 2.16 -3.20
C PRO A 213 8.39 2.01 -4.39
N PRO A 214 9.12 0.89 -4.51
CA PRO A 214 9.90 0.59 -5.70
C PRO A 214 9.05 0.68 -6.98
N PHE A 215 9.51 1.43 -7.99
CA PHE A 215 8.75 1.66 -9.22
C PHE A 215 8.76 0.50 -10.21
N ASN A 216 9.54 -0.53 -9.92
CA ASN A 216 9.69 -1.70 -10.77
C ASN A 216 10.13 -1.35 -12.20
N THR A 217 11.11 -0.46 -12.31
CA THR A 217 11.64 0.05 -13.59
C THR A 217 12.67 -0.88 -14.23
N GLY A 218 13.18 -1.85 -13.46
CA GLY A 218 14.30 -2.71 -13.85
C GLY A 218 15.64 -1.98 -13.90
N SER A 219 15.77 -0.83 -13.23
CA SER A 219 16.99 -0.04 -13.19
C SER A 219 18.02 -0.62 -12.21
N ASP A 220 19.26 -0.77 -12.67
CA ASP A 220 20.38 -1.20 -11.81
C ASP A 220 20.93 -0.09 -10.89
N SER A 221 20.33 1.09 -10.90
CA SER A 221 20.81 2.25 -10.13
C SER A 221 20.43 2.25 -8.66
N PHE A 222 19.48 1.41 -8.26
CA PHE A 222 18.97 1.32 -6.88
C PHE A 222 19.68 0.24 -6.06
N ASN A 223 19.66 0.40 -4.75
CA ASN A 223 20.21 -0.58 -3.80
C ASN A 223 19.21 -1.67 -3.40
N TYR A 224 17.98 -1.63 -3.93
CA TYR A 224 16.90 -2.60 -3.69
C TYR A 224 16.45 -3.24 -5.00
N ASN A 225 15.67 -4.33 -4.91
CA ASN A 225 15.10 -4.98 -6.08
C ASN A 225 14.06 -4.07 -6.74
N ASP A 226 14.30 -3.71 -8.00
CA ASP A 226 13.39 -2.91 -8.84
C ASP A 226 13.00 -3.68 -10.12
N LYS A 227 13.03 -5.03 -10.06
CA LYS A 227 12.75 -5.91 -11.20
C LYS A 227 11.91 -7.11 -10.79
N PHE A 228 10.73 -6.84 -10.26
CA PHE A 228 9.72 -7.88 -10.01
C PHE A 228 8.93 -8.19 -11.27
N SER A 229 8.35 -9.39 -11.38
CA SER A 229 7.21 -9.57 -12.27
C SER A 229 6.08 -8.64 -11.83
N ARG A 230 5.23 -8.22 -12.76
CA ARG A 230 4.14 -7.30 -12.41
C ARG A 230 3.18 -7.90 -11.39
N SER A 231 2.89 -9.20 -11.51
CA SER A 231 2.04 -9.91 -10.57
C SER A 231 2.63 -9.96 -9.16
N SER A 232 3.94 -10.21 -9.05
CA SER A 232 4.65 -10.21 -7.77
C SER A 232 4.66 -8.84 -7.12
N TRP A 233 4.92 -7.80 -7.91
CA TRP A 233 4.90 -6.42 -7.42
C TRP A 233 3.50 -6.01 -6.93
N LEU A 234 2.45 -6.40 -7.65
CA LEU A 234 1.07 -6.13 -7.24
C LEU A 234 0.69 -6.91 -5.96
N ALA A 235 1.12 -8.17 -5.82
CA ALA A 235 0.91 -8.94 -4.60
C ALA A 235 1.66 -8.30 -3.41
N PHE A 236 2.91 -7.89 -3.62
CA PHE A 236 3.70 -7.15 -2.63
C PHE A 236 2.99 -5.88 -2.16
N MET A 237 2.43 -5.09 -3.07
CA MET A 237 1.69 -3.87 -2.76
C MET A 237 0.36 -4.17 -2.07
N LYS A 238 -0.40 -5.17 -2.55
CA LYS A 238 -1.71 -5.52 -2.00
C LYS A 238 -1.66 -5.80 -0.50
N ASN A 239 -0.73 -6.64 -0.07
CA ASN A 239 -0.60 -7.03 1.33
C ASN A 239 -0.36 -5.81 2.22
N ARG A 240 0.50 -4.90 1.79
CA ARG A 240 0.84 -3.67 2.52
C ARG A 240 -0.31 -2.67 2.54
N LEU A 241 -0.93 -2.43 1.39
CA LEU A 241 -2.07 -1.49 1.29
C LEU A 241 -3.28 -1.97 2.09
N SER A 242 -3.51 -3.29 2.17
CA SER A 242 -4.60 -3.86 2.96
C SER A 242 -4.42 -3.61 4.46
N ILE A 243 -3.18 -3.67 4.96
CA ILE A 243 -2.87 -3.31 6.36
C ILE A 243 -2.92 -1.78 6.54
N ALA A 244 -2.33 -1.03 5.61
CA ALA A 244 -2.31 0.43 5.64
C ALA A 244 -3.73 1.02 5.76
N LYS A 245 -4.70 0.46 5.04
CA LYS A 245 -6.11 0.86 5.16
C LYS A 245 -6.64 0.77 6.58
N LYS A 246 -6.30 -0.29 7.33
CA LYS A 246 -6.75 -0.48 8.71
C LYS A 246 -6.12 0.53 9.69
N LEU A 247 -4.93 1.01 9.36
CA LEU A 247 -4.23 2.01 10.18
C LEU A 247 -4.82 3.42 10.04
N LEU A 248 -5.46 3.73 8.91
CA LEU A 248 -6.03 5.06 8.64
C LEU A 248 -7.19 5.38 9.58
N THR A 249 -7.24 6.64 10.03
CA THR A 249 -8.45 7.22 10.63
C THR A 249 -9.58 7.25 9.59
N ARG A 250 -10.82 7.38 10.04
CA ARG A 250 -11.97 7.49 9.13
C ARG A 250 -11.84 8.67 8.15
N ASP A 251 -11.26 9.77 8.58
CA ASP A 251 -10.99 10.96 7.77
C ASP A 251 -9.56 11.01 7.21
N GLY A 252 -8.82 9.90 7.31
CA GLY A 252 -7.44 9.77 6.87
C GLY A 252 -7.29 9.65 5.36
N ASN A 253 -6.08 9.92 4.90
CA ASN A 253 -5.71 9.93 3.49
C ASN A 253 -4.46 9.09 3.24
N ILE A 254 -4.36 8.50 2.05
CA ILE A 254 -3.14 7.87 1.55
C ILE A 254 -2.75 8.45 0.20
N PHE A 255 -1.46 8.77 0.04
CA PHE A 255 -0.85 9.19 -1.21
C PHE A 255 0.23 8.18 -1.61
N ILE A 256 0.10 7.63 -2.81
CA ILE A 256 1.02 6.61 -3.32
C ILE A 256 1.73 7.19 -4.53
N HIS A 257 3.03 7.44 -4.38
CA HIS A 257 3.89 7.96 -5.43
C HIS A 257 4.33 6.82 -6.34
N ILE A 258 4.20 6.97 -7.65
CA ILE A 258 4.51 5.92 -8.62
C ILE A 258 4.81 6.51 -10.00
N ASP A 259 5.59 5.80 -10.81
CA ASP A 259 5.83 6.15 -12.20
C ASP A 259 4.84 5.49 -13.17
N ILE A 260 4.98 5.80 -14.45
CA ILE A 260 4.11 5.31 -15.53
C ILE A 260 4.14 3.77 -15.66
N ASN A 261 5.22 3.10 -15.24
CA ASN A 261 5.37 1.66 -15.45
C ASN A 261 4.33 0.85 -14.67
N GLN A 262 3.94 1.33 -13.49
CA GLN A 262 3.03 0.62 -12.59
C GLN A 262 1.75 1.42 -12.25
N SER A 263 1.66 2.73 -12.54
CA SER A 263 0.56 3.60 -12.09
C SER A 263 -0.83 3.04 -12.41
N HIS A 264 -1.05 2.59 -13.64
CA HIS A 264 -2.37 2.11 -14.07
C HIS A 264 -2.78 0.79 -13.38
N TYR A 265 -1.83 -0.11 -13.17
CA TYR A 265 -2.10 -1.38 -12.47
C TYR A 265 -2.28 -1.16 -10.97
N LEU A 266 -1.48 -0.25 -10.40
CA LEU A 266 -1.63 0.15 -9.01
C LEU A 266 -2.96 0.84 -8.74
N LYS A 267 -3.44 1.68 -9.67
CA LYS A 267 -4.76 2.31 -9.57
C LYS A 267 -5.87 1.26 -9.44
N VAL A 268 -5.87 0.23 -10.31
CA VAL A 268 -6.87 -0.85 -10.26
C VAL A 268 -6.77 -1.63 -8.93
N LEU A 269 -5.55 -1.93 -8.49
CA LEU A 269 -5.32 -2.59 -7.20
C LEU A 269 -5.79 -1.73 -6.02
N ALA A 270 -5.51 -0.44 -6.05
CA ALA A 270 -5.91 0.49 -5.00
C ALA A 270 -7.44 0.66 -4.94
N ASP A 271 -8.14 0.62 -6.09
CA ASP A 271 -9.60 0.58 -6.14
C ASP A 271 -10.15 -0.69 -5.46
N GLU A 272 -9.51 -1.86 -5.67
CA GLU A 272 -9.89 -3.10 -4.98
C GLU A 272 -9.71 -2.99 -3.46
N VAL A 273 -8.62 -2.35 -3.02
CA VAL A 273 -8.29 -2.26 -1.59
C VAL A 273 -9.08 -1.17 -0.88
N PHE A 274 -9.09 0.06 -1.40
CA PHE A 274 -9.68 1.22 -0.74
C PHE A 274 -11.15 1.44 -1.10
N GLY A 275 -11.60 0.96 -2.27
CA GLY A 275 -12.88 1.25 -2.91
C GLY A 275 -12.72 2.35 -3.96
N GLU A 276 -13.29 2.15 -5.16
CA GLU A 276 -13.26 3.14 -6.23
C GLU A 276 -13.90 4.46 -5.80
N GLU A 277 -14.94 4.39 -4.97
CA GLU A 277 -15.66 5.53 -4.40
C GLU A 277 -14.81 6.40 -3.47
N ASN A 278 -13.70 5.88 -2.97
CA ASN A 278 -12.76 6.57 -2.09
C ASN A 278 -11.55 7.14 -2.85
N PHE A 279 -11.50 6.99 -4.16
CA PHE A 279 -10.53 7.67 -4.99
C PHE A 279 -10.81 9.17 -5.00
N VAL A 280 -9.79 9.96 -4.66
CA VAL A 280 -9.92 11.41 -4.59
C VAL A 280 -9.44 12.05 -5.88
N GLU A 281 -8.17 11.80 -6.25
CA GLU A 281 -7.56 12.41 -7.44
C GLU A 281 -6.27 11.70 -7.83
N GLU A 282 -5.89 11.82 -9.09
CA GLU A 282 -4.56 11.55 -9.60
C GLU A 282 -3.80 12.86 -9.76
N LEU A 283 -2.71 12.99 -9.01
CA LEU A 283 -1.84 14.16 -9.05
C LEU A 283 -0.62 13.86 -9.92
N ILE A 284 -0.23 14.83 -10.72
CA ILE A 284 0.94 14.76 -11.60
C ILE A 284 2.02 15.68 -11.06
N TRP A 285 3.12 15.09 -10.59
CA TRP A 285 4.30 15.87 -10.24
C TRP A 285 5.25 15.94 -11.43
N SER A 286 5.31 17.11 -12.08
CA SER A 286 6.20 17.38 -13.21
C SER A 286 7.47 18.07 -12.70
N TYR A 287 8.58 17.33 -12.70
CA TYR A 287 9.80 17.70 -11.99
C TYR A 287 10.87 18.39 -12.86
N GLY A 288 10.52 18.84 -14.04
CA GLY A 288 11.47 19.67 -14.83
C GLY A 288 11.36 19.54 -16.34
N SER A 289 12.46 19.78 -17.03
CA SER A 289 12.58 19.72 -18.48
C SER A 289 13.42 18.51 -18.91
N PRO A 290 13.22 17.99 -20.14
CA PRO A 290 14.08 16.96 -20.69
C PRO A 290 15.54 17.38 -20.66
N SER A 291 16.41 16.59 -20.00
CA SER A 291 17.84 16.89 -19.90
C SER A 291 18.69 15.62 -19.86
N GLY A 292 20.00 15.77 -20.14
CA GLY A 292 20.96 14.68 -20.11
C GLY A 292 20.69 13.56 -21.10
N GLY A 293 21.05 12.33 -20.76
CA GLY A 293 20.87 11.14 -21.58
C GLY A 293 19.42 10.83 -21.94
N ARG A 294 18.45 11.28 -21.14
CA ARG A 294 17.01 11.11 -21.43
C ARG A 294 16.58 11.87 -22.67
N ALA A 295 17.18 13.04 -22.95
CA ALA A 295 16.87 13.87 -24.12
C ALA A 295 17.36 13.26 -25.45
N ALA A 296 18.22 12.27 -25.42
CA ALA A 296 18.78 11.61 -26.60
C ALA A 296 17.88 10.51 -27.19
N THR A 297 16.72 10.23 -26.59
CA THR A 297 15.81 9.19 -27.10
C THR A 297 14.88 9.73 -28.18
N PRO A 298 14.50 8.93 -29.20
CA PRO A 298 13.60 9.37 -30.27
C PRO A 298 12.12 9.49 -29.83
N LYS A 299 11.75 8.98 -28.63
CA LYS A 299 10.40 9.07 -28.08
C LYS A 299 10.27 10.28 -27.13
N PRO A 300 9.06 10.78 -26.88
CA PRO A 300 8.83 11.81 -25.87
C PRO A 300 9.41 11.37 -24.51
N VAL A 301 10.08 12.31 -23.85
CA VAL A 301 10.74 12.06 -22.56
C VAL A 301 9.73 12.22 -21.44
N ASN A 302 9.61 11.20 -20.60
CA ASN A 302 8.81 11.31 -19.39
C ASN A 302 9.50 12.22 -18.37
N ILE A 303 8.80 13.27 -17.91
CA ILE A 303 9.28 14.29 -16.97
C ILE A 303 8.32 14.43 -15.77
N HIS A 304 7.52 13.44 -15.49
CA HIS A 304 6.58 13.46 -14.37
C HIS A 304 6.40 12.06 -13.76
N ASP A 305 5.98 12.07 -12.51
CA ASP A 305 5.48 10.91 -11.80
C ASP A 305 4.01 11.15 -11.41
N TYR A 306 3.33 10.08 -11.04
CA TYR A 306 1.95 10.08 -10.57
C TYR A 306 1.91 9.95 -9.05
N ILE A 307 0.92 10.58 -8.43
CA ILE A 307 0.62 10.39 -7.01
C ILE A 307 -0.87 10.07 -6.91
N LEU A 308 -1.18 8.83 -6.62
CA LEU A 308 -2.56 8.38 -6.42
C LEU A 308 -3.02 8.78 -5.02
N HIS A 309 -4.11 9.53 -4.94
CA HIS A 309 -4.70 9.97 -3.68
C HIS A 309 -6.01 9.23 -3.43
N TYR A 310 -6.06 8.51 -2.32
CA TYR A 310 -7.27 7.87 -1.77
C TYR A 310 -7.56 8.40 -0.38
N ALA A 311 -8.84 8.42 -0.03
CA ALA A 311 -9.31 8.65 1.32
C ALA A 311 -9.71 7.32 1.98
N SER A 312 -9.71 7.27 3.30
CA SER A 312 -10.36 6.18 4.05
C SER A 312 -11.88 6.21 3.85
N ASP A 313 -12.46 7.41 3.87
CA ASP A 313 -13.87 7.70 3.57
C ASP A 313 -13.92 9.03 2.81
N TYR A 314 -14.29 9.00 1.53
CA TYR A 314 -14.29 10.16 0.64
C TYR A 314 -15.07 11.35 1.19
N ASN A 315 -16.23 11.10 1.81
CA ASN A 315 -17.13 12.15 2.29
C ASN A 315 -16.65 12.79 3.59
N ASN A 316 -15.86 12.06 4.38
CA ASN A 316 -15.38 12.53 5.68
C ASN A 316 -13.91 12.93 5.67
N ARG A 317 -13.20 12.79 4.53
CA ARG A 317 -11.74 12.99 4.46
C ARG A 317 -11.32 14.37 4.95
N LYS A 318 -10.19 14.40 5.63
CA LYS A 318 -9.49 15.64 5.94
C LYS A 318 -8.96 16.25 4.64
N GLN A 319 -9.38 17.48 4.34
CA GLN A 319 -8.98 18.18 3.13
C GLN A 319 -8.79 19.66 3.44
N ASN A 320 -7.56 20.11 3.55
CA ASN A 320 -7.22 21.50 3.71
C ASN A 320 -7.05 22.17 2.33
N ARG A 321 -7.48 23.42 2.23
CA ARG A 321 -7.34 24.18 0.99
C ARG A 321 -5.96 24.82 0.91
N VAL A 322 -5.12 24.31 0.03
CA VAL A 322 -3.75 24.80 -0.21
C VAL A 322 -3.75 25.75 -1.40
N TYR A 323 -2.92 26.78 -1.32
CA TYR A 323 -2.73 27.78 -2.36
C TYR A 323 -1.26 27.84 -2.77
N VAL A 324 -1.02 28.01 -4.06
CA VAL A 324 0.31 28.28 -4.61
C VAL A 324 0.46 29.78 -4.82
N PRO A 325 1.60 30.38 -4.43
CA PRO A 325 1.85 31.79 -4.68
C PRO A 325 1.67 32.15 -6.16
N TYR A 326 1.16 33.35 -6.45
CA TYR A 326 1.09 33.83 -7.81
C TYR A 326 2.47 33.94 -8.43
N SER A 327 2.63 33.47 -9.69
CA SER A 327 3.86 33.74 -10.43
C SER A 327 4.05 35.25 -10.64
N GLN A 328 5.31 35.69 -10.73
CA GLN A 328 5.60 37.11 -10.99
C GLN A 328 4.96 37.63 -12.28
N LYS A 329 4.87 36.75 -13.30
CA LYS A 329 4.15 37.07 -14.54
C LYS A 329 2.66 37.33 -14.28
N TYR A 330 2.00 36.44 -13.53
CA TYR A 330 0.58 36.61 -13.15
C TYR A 330 0.36 37.89 -12.37
N ILE A 331 1.24 38.21 -11.39
CA ILE A 331 1.16 39.44 -10.62
C ILE A 331 1.26 40.66 -11.54
N ASN A 332 2.19 40.66 -12.48
CA ASN A 332 2.39 41.79 -13.41
C ASN A 332 1.23 41.94 -14.41
N ASP A 333 0.68 40.85 -14.89
CA ASP A 333 -0.37 40.86 -15.90
C ASP A 333 -1.75 41.21 -15.32
N TRP A 334 -2.06 40.76 -14.11
CA TRP A 334 -3.38 40.88 -13.51
C TRP A 334 -3.46 41.89 -12.38
N PHE A 335 -2.52 41.93 -11.41
CA PHE A 335 -2.49 42.91 -10.33
C PHE A 335 -1.81 44.23 -10.76
N LYS A 336 -2.24 44.76 -11.86
CA LYS A 336 -1.64 45.93 -12.54
C LYS A 336 -2.12 47.28 -12.05
N TYR A 337 -3.17 47.31 -11.22
CA TYR A 337 -3.71 48.53 -10.66
C TYR A 337 -3.09 48.79 -9.28
N THR A 338 -2.95 50.07 -8.96
CA THR A 338 -2.52 50.51 -7.64
C THR A 338 -3.53 51.52 -7.12
N ASP A 339 -3.91 51.44 -5.86
CA ASP A 339 -4.78 52.42 -5.22
C ASP A 339 -3.98 53.60 -4.62
N GLU A 340 -4.71 54.49 -3.93
CA GLU A 340 -4.14 55.69 -3.32
C GLU A 340 -3.14 55.39 -2.20
N ASP A 341 -3.29 54.23 -1.55
CA ASP A 341 -2.40 53.77 -0.47
C ASP A 341 -1.17 53.00 -1.01
N GLY A 342 -1.04 52.89 -2.33
CA GLY A 342 0.06 52.17 -2.98
C GLY A 342 -0.14 50.65 -3.05
N ARG A 343 -1.31 50.12 -2.64
CA ARG A 343 -1.61 48.69 -2.65
C ARG A 343 -1.98 48.20 -4.07
N ARG A 344 -1.35 47.12 -4.51
CA ARG A 344 -1.61 46.52 -5.82
C ARG A 344 -2.89 45.68 -5.78
N TYR A 345 -3.76 45.83 -6.82
CA TYR A 345 -5.00 45.07 -6.92
C TYR A 345 -5.30 44.68 -8.37
N GLN A 346 -6.18 43.67 -8.54
CA GLN A 346 -6.85 43.35 -9.78
C GLN A 346 -8.36 43.61 -9.66
N ARG A 347 -9.00 43.84 -10.81
CA ARG A 347 -10.46 43.97 -10.87
C ARG A 347 -11.08 42.61 -11.16
N ARG A 348 -12.01 42.14 -10.31
CA ARG A 348 -12.78 40.93 -10.54
C ARG A 348 -14.23 41.25 -10.76
N GLN A 349 -14.82 40.61 -11.78
CA GLN A 349 -16.25 40.69 -12.02
C GLN A 349 -17.01 39.87 -10.95
N ARG A 350 -18.00 40.47 -10.29
CA ARG A 350 -18.83 39.83 -9.26
C ARG A 350 -20.28 39.62 -9.69
N GLY A 351 -20.60 39.85 -10.95
CA GLY A 351 -21.95 39.75 -11.49
C GLY A 351 -22.35 41.01 -12.26
N LYS A 352 -23.65 41.19 -12.42
CA LYS A 352 -24.24 42.38 -13.02
C LYS A 352 -25.27 42.99 -12.05
N ASP A 353 -25.41 44.30 -12.09
CA ASP A 353 -26.47 45.01 -11.35
C ASP A 353 -27.84 44.81 -12.03
N GLU A 354 -28.88 45.37 -11.41
CA GLU A 354 -30.27 45.32 -11.92
C GLU A 354 -30.44 45.95 -13.32
N ASN A 355 -29.48 46.79 -13.73
CA ASN A 355 -29.44 47.46 -15.04
C ASN A 355 -28.57 46.74 -16.06
N GLY A 356 -27.99 45.58 -15.68
CA GLY A 356 -27.13 44.78 -16.55
C GLY A 356 -25.65 45.21 -16.59
N ASN A 357 -25.22 46.20 -15.79
CA ASN A 357 -23.86 46.69 -15.72
C ASN A 357 -23.01 45.73 -14.90
N VAL A 358 -21.73 45.54 -15.31
CA VAL A 358 -20.80 44.67 -14.60
C VAL A 358 -20.37 45.29 -13.28
N ILE A 359 -20.57 44.54 -12.19
CA ILE A 359 -20.08 44.91 -10.87
C ILE A 359 -18.62 44.45 -10.77
N TRP A 360 -17.72 45.41 -10.52
CA TRP A 360 -16.29 45.16 -10.32
C TRP A 360 -15.92 45.29 -8.87
N GLU A 361 -15.17 44.32 -8.37
CA GLU A 361 -14.57 44.30 -7.03
C GLU A 361 -13.06 44.38 -7.11
N LYS A 362 -12.43 45.11 -6.21
CA LYS A 362 -10.97 45.12 -6.06
C LYS A 362 -10.55 43.92 -5.24
N GLN A 363 -9.67 43.10 -5.79
CA GLN A 363 -8.97 42.05 -5.07
C GLN A 363 -7.52 42.48 -4.87
N TYR A 364 -7.11 42.71 -3.64
CA TYR A 364 -5.77 43.14 -3.31
C TYR A 364 -4.80 41.97 -3.30
N LEU A 365 -3.55 42.23 -3.74
CA LEU A 365 -2.49 41.22 -3.81
C LEU A 365 -2.08 40.73 -2.42
N ASP A 366 -1.94 41.65 -1.48
CA ASP A 366 -1.57 41.39 -0.09
C ASP A 366 -2.65 40.63 0.74
N GLU A 367 -3.90 40.66 0.31
CA GLU A 367 -4.99 39.88 0.89
C GLU A 367 -5.23 38.55 0.15
N SER A 368 -4.59 38.37 -0.99
CA SER A 368 -4.81 37.20 -1.84
C SER A 368 -3.95 36.03 -1.42
N LYS A 369 -4.57 34.89 -1.17
CA LYS A 369 -3.87 33.65 -0.76
C LYS A 369 -3.06 33.00 -1.88
N GLY A 370 -3.23 33.39 -3.14
CA GLY A 370 -2.63 32.77 -4.30
C GLY A 370 -3.64 32.04 -5.19
N VAL A 371 -3.16 31.12 -6.01
CA VAL A 371 -3.97 30.26 -6.88
C VAL A 371 -4.31 28.98 -6.12
N PRO A 372 -5.57 28.50 -6.14
CA PRO A 372 -5.88 27.18 -5.62
C PRO A 372 -5.01 26.11 -6.29
N LEU A 373 -4.59 25.11 -5.52
CA LEU A 373 -3.78 24.02 -6.03
C LEU A 373 -4.50 23.27 -7.15
N SER A 374 -3.77 22.98 -8.24
CA SER A 374 -4.22 22.14 -9.35
C SER A 374 -3.72 20.70 -9.18
N THR A 375 -4.18 19.80 -10.04
CA THR A 375 -3.71 18.40 -10.07
C THR A 375 -2.35 18.22 -10.73
N VAL A 376 -1.84 19.25 -11.43
CA VAL A 376 -0.51 19.23 -12.05
C VAL A 376 0.41 20.18 -11.31
N TRP A 377 1.47 19.62 -10.71
CA TRP A 377 2.46 20.33 -9.91
C TRP A 377 3.77 20.43 -10.69
N SER A 378 4.03 21.58 -11.26
CA SER A 378 5.24 21.87 -12.05
C SER A 378 6.17 22.89 -11.39
N ASP A 379 5.81 23.36 -10.21
CA ASP A 379 6.52 24.39 -9.45
C ASP A 379 7.50 23.80 -8.43
N ILE A 380 7.49 22.47 -8.24
CA ILE A 380 8.40 21.75 -7.34
C ILE A 380 9.39 20.94 -8.19
N HIS A 381 10.67 21.30 -8.11
CA HIS A 381 11.71 20.60 -8.85
C HIS A 381 12.22 19.38 -8.09
N GLN A 382 12.76 18.39 -8.84
CA GLN A 382 13.43 17.24 -8.25
C GLN A 382 14.72 17.65 -7.53
N VAL A 383 15.13 16.86 -6.55
CA VAL A 383 16.45 17.00 -5.92
C VAL A 383 17.52 16.43 -6.85
N TYR A 384 18.50 17.24 -7.22
CA TYR A 384 19.62 16.82 -8.07
C TYR A 384 20.82 16.41 -7.22
N ALA A 385 21.42 15.28 -7.54
CA ALA A 385 22.64 14.80 -6.86
C ALA A 385 23.87 15.73 -7.09
N ASP A 386 23.87 16.50 -8.18
CA ASP A 386 24.97 17.44 -8.50
C ASP A 386 24.60 18.85 -8.03
N PRO A 387 25.31 19.41 -7.03
CA PRO A 387 25.09 20.78 -6.56
C PRO A 387 25.18 21.85 -7.65
N ARG A 388 25.94 21.60 -8.74
CA ARG A 388 26.08 22.54 -9.87
C ARG A 388 24.79 22.65 -10.72
N ALA A 389 23.83 21.75 -10.55
CA ALA A 389 22.52 21.86 -11.19
C ALA A 389 21.67 22.99 -10.60
N TYR A 390 22.00 23.46 -9.40
CA TYR A 390 21.34 24.57 -8.75
C TYR A 390 22.00 25.88 -9.21
N LYS A 391 21.37 26.60 -10.14
CA LYS A 391 21.80 27.92 -10.56
C LYS A 391 21.54 28.96 -9.46
N GLU A 392 22.38 30.03 -9.40
CA GLU A 392 22.14 31.20 -8.54
C GLU A 392 20.68 31.68 -8.67
N GLY A 393 19.99 31.78 -7.54
CA GLY A 393 18.57 32.15 -7.47
C GLY A 393 17.62 30.99 -7.30
N ASN A 394 18.02 29.75 -7.53
CA ASN A 394 17.32 28.54 -7.11
C ASN A 394 17.99 27.98 -5.85
N THR A 395 18.02 28.80 -4.84
CA THR A 395 18.51 28.41 -3.53
C THR A 395 17.48 27.56 -2.80
N ALA A 396 17.17 26.43 -3.33
CA ALA A 396 16.87 25.32 -2.49
C ALA A 396 18.17 25.07 -1.70
N ASP A 397 18.17 25.41 -0.44
CA ASP A 397 19.15 24.91 0.50
C ASP A 397 19.20 23.41 0.28
N VAL A 398 20.36 22.94 -0.21
CA VAL A 398 20.40 21.66 -0.94
C VAL A 398 20.20 20.54 0.04
N GLU A 399 19.03 19.91 0.02
CA GLU A 399 18.68 18.70 0.78
C GLU A 399 19.49 17.47 0.36
N VAL A 400 20.57 17.65 -0.40
CA VAL A 400 21.28 16.52 -1.00
C VAL A 400 22.04 15.75 0.07
N ILE A 401 21.55 14.57 0.36
CA ILE A 401 22.36 13.57 1.04
C ILE A 401 23.30 12.98 -0.01
N LYS A 402 24.59 13.36 0.07
CA LYS A 402 25.62 13.00 -0.93
C LYS A 402 25.81 11.48 -1.08
N GLU A 403 25.50 10.73 -0.03
CA GLU A 403 25.60 9.28 0.02
C GLU A 403 24.47 8.58 -0.77
N PHE A 404 23.38 9.30 -1.06
CA PHE A 404 22.23 8.76 -1.79
C PHE A 404 22.23 9.20 -3.26
N LYS A 405 22.48 8.26 -4.15
CA LYS A 405 22.73 8.52 -5.58
C LYS A 405 21.50 8.73 -6.46
N GLY A 406 20.31 8.86 -5.92
CA GLY A 406 19.10 9.12 -6.72
C GLY A 406 17.80 8.77 -6.01
N GLY A 407 16.68 9.29 -6.54
CA GLY A 407 15.33 8.96 -6.07
C GLY A 407 14.86 9.72 -4.83
N GLN A 408 15.68 10.59 -4.21
CA GLN A 408 15.23 11.40 -3.08
C GLN A 408 14.12 12.36 -3.51
N LYS A 409 12.99 12.32 -2.81
CA LYS A 409 11.91 13.29 -3.02
C LYS A 409 12.19 14.61 -2.28
N PRO A 410 11.81 15.78 -2.84
CA PRO A 410 12.00 17.06 -2.19
C PRO A 410 11.03 17.24 -1.01
N GLU A 411 11.48 17.84 0.08
CA GLU A 411 10.63 18.17 1.24
C GLU A 411 9.43 19.05 0.86
N ALA A 412 9.59 19.95 -0.12
CA ALA A 412 8.49 20.79 -0.61
C ALA A 412 7.31 19.98 -1.18
N LEU A 413 7.57 18.80 -1.79
CA LEU A 413 6.54 17.91 -2.28
C LEU A 413 5.76 17.28 -1.12
N ILE A 414 6.48 16.75 -0.15
CA ILE A 414 5.89 16.12 1.04
C ILE A 414 5.16 17.16 1.90
N LYS A 415 5.73 18.36 2.05
CA LYS A 415 5.09 19.50 2.73
C LYS A 415 3.69 19.77 2.15
N ARG A 416 3.58 19.86 0.83
CA ARG A 416 2.30 20.11 0.16
C ARG A 416 1.26 19.03 0.46
N ILE A 417 1.68 17.76 0.45
CA ILE A 417 0.81 16.61 0.78
C ILE A 417 0.37 16.67 2.25
N ILE A 418 1.30 16.95 3.17
CA ILE A 418 1.02 17.09 4.61
C ILE A 418 0.04 18.25 4.85
N GLU A 419 0.27 19.41 4.23
CA GLU A 419 -0.64 20.57 4.33
C GLU A 419 -2.06 20.27 3.86
N MET A 420 -2.20 19.48 2.78
CA MET A 420 -3.50 19.15 2.21
C MET A 420 -4.33 18.26 3.13
N SER A 421 -3.72 17.42 3.94
CA SER A 421 -4.38 16.25 4.54
C SER A 421 -4.22 16.12 6.06
N THR A 422 -3.50 17.02 6.71
CA THR A 422 -3.24 16.95 8.17
C THR A 422 -3.29 18.30 8.86
N ASP A 423 -3.46 18.28 10.17
CA ASP A 423 -3.20 19.39 11.08
C ASP A 423 -1.97 19.10 11.96
N GLU A 424 -1.49 20.10 12.73
CA GLU A 424 -0.40 19.90 13.69
C GLU A 424 -0.76 18.82 14.73
N GLY A 425 0.21 17.97 15.05
CA GLY A 425 0.03 16.84 15.97
C GLY A 425 -0.55 15.58 15.35
N ASP A 426 -1.09 15.63 14.12
CA ASP A 426 -1.53 14.43 13.41
C ASP A 426 -0.37 13.49 13.08
N ILE A 427 -0.66 12.20 12.94
CA ILE A 427 0.34 11.16 12.68
C ILE A 427 0.46 10.92 11.17
N VAL A 428 1.69 11.01 10.67
CA VAL A 428 2.09 10.68 9.30
C VAL A 428 2.86 9.36 9.31
N LEU A 429 2.44 8.39 8.50
CA LEU A 429 3.13 7.11 8.33
C LEU A 429 3.75 7.02 6.94
N ASP A 430 5.02 6.57 6.90
CA ASP A 430 5.70 6.18 5.68
C ASP A 430 6.41 4.84 5.91
N PHE A 431 5.94 3.78 5.26
CA PHE A 431 6.52 2.44 5.40
C PHE A 431 7.42 2.04 4.21
N HIS A 432 7.76 3.00 3.37
CA HIS A 432 8.84 2.97 2.37
C HIS A 432 9.76 4.18 2.60
N PHE A 433 10.30 4.29 3.81
CA PHE A 433 10.85 5.53 4.37
C PHE A 433 12.10 6.05 3.65
N GLY A 434 12.84 5.16 2.95
CA GLY A 434 13.97 5.49 2.08
C GLY A 434 15.04 6.35 2.74
N THR A 435 15.09 7.63 2.40
CA THR A 435 16.04 8.59 3.00
C THR A 435 15.46 9.43 4.14
N GLY A 436 14.23 9.14 4.57
CA GLY A 436 13.56 9.82 5.68
C GLY A 436 13.02 11.22 5.35
N THR A 437 12.79 11.54 4.07
CA THR A 437 12.24 12.86 3.68
C THR A 437 10.90 13.14 4.33
N THR A 438 10.02 12.13 4.39
CA THR A 438 8.69 12.25 5.03
C THR A 438 8.82 12.60 6.50
N GLY A 439 9.72 11.93 7.24
CA GLY A 439 9.97 12.21 8.66
C GLY A 439 10.56 13.60 8.88
N ALA A 440 11.55 13.99 8.07
CA ALA A 440 12.17 15.32 8.15
C ALA A 440 11.12 16.44 7.94
N THR A 441 10.28 16.27 6.93
CA THR A 441 9.21 17.23 6.61
C THR A 441 8.16 17.29 7.71
N ALA A 442 7.65 16.13 8.16
CA ALA A 442 6.65 16.02 9.22
C ALA A 442 7.15 16.66 10.52
N HIS A 443 8.42 16.39 10.90
CA HIS A 443 9.06 16.95 12.09
C HIS A 443 9.11 18.48 12.04
N LYS A 444 9.60 19.06 10.94
CA LYS A 444 9.67 20.51 10.73
C LYS A 444 8.29 21.19 10.71
N MET A 445 7.26 20.44 10.38
CA MET A 445 5.86 20.88 10.34
C MET A 445 5.07 20.56 11.62
N HIS A 446 5.72 20.11 12.68
CA HIS A 446 5.09 19.72 13.95
C HIS A 446 4.01 18.62 13.81
N ARG A 447 4.21 17.69 12.88
CA ARG A 447 3.45 16.45 12.78
C ARG A 447 4.22 15.33 13.45
N LYS A 448 3.52 14.39 14.07
CA LYS A 448 4.11 13.13 14.49
C LYS A 448 4.37 12.27 13.26
N TYR A 449 5.38 11.42 13.31
CA TYR A 449 5.65 10.51 12.21
C TYR A 449 6.08 9.13 12.69
N ILE A 450 5.77 8.15 11.85
CA ILE A 450 6.25 6.77 11.95
C ILE A 450 6.89 6.44 10.61
N GLY A 451 8.17 6.10 10.62
CA GLY A 451 8.92 5.68 9.44
C GLY A 451 9.36 4.23 9.56
N VAL A 452 9.21 3.44 8.51
CA VAL A 452 9.70 2.06 8.47
C VAL A 452 10.67 1.87 7.32
N GLU A 453 11.85 1.32 7.63
CA GLU A 453 12.89 1.02 6.66
C GLU A 453 13.57 -0.31 6.99
N GLN A 454 13.84 -1.12 5.96
CA GLN A 454 14.47 -2.42 6.14
C GLN A 454 15.99 -2.37 6.00
N MET A 455 16.49 -1.55 5.09
CA MET A 455 17.90 -1.56 4.69
C MET A 455 18.79 -0.82 5.68
N GLN A 456 19.83 -1.50 6.17
CA GLN A 456 20.81 -0.93 7.12
C GLN A 456 21.46 0.36 6.58
N SER A 457 21.85 0.38 5.30
CA SER A 457 22.47 1.54 4.68
C SER A 457 21.56 2.77 4.62
N GLN A 458 20.24 2.55 4.47
CA GLN A 458 19.25 3.62 4.52
C GLN A 458 19.02 4.11 5.95
N ILE A 459 18.96 3.21 6.92
CA ILE A 459 18.81 3.55 8.34
C ILE A 459 19.94 4.50 8.79
N GLU A 460 21.18 4.25 8.39
CA GLU A 460 22.32 5.12 8.72
C GLU A 460 22.13 6.55 8.16
N ILE A 461 21.62 6.66 6.94
CA ILE A 461 21.28 7.93 6.30
C ILE A 461 20.12 8.63 7.05
N ILE A 462 19.06 7.87 7.35
CA ILE A 462 17.88 8.38 8.07
C ILE A 462 18.28 8.95 9.43
N LEU A 463 19.03 8.18 10.23
CA LEU A 463 19.44 8.62 11.56
C LEU A 463 20.28 9.91 11.50
N LYS A 464 21.24 9.99 10.56
CA LYS A 464 22.04 11.19 10.34
C LYS A 464 21.17 12.37 9.91
N ARG A 465 20.26 12.17 8.97
CA ARG A 465 19.32 13.21 8.52
C ARG A 465 18.48 13.73 9.67
N MET A 466 17.86 12.83 10.43
CA MET A 466 16.97 13.22 11.51
C MET A 466 17.72 13.90 12.67
N GLN A 467 18.99 13.52 12.93
CA GLN A 467 19.84 14.24 13.86
C GLN A 467 20.13 15.68 13.37
N ASN A 468 20.35 15.89 12.08
CA ASN A 468 20.50 17.24 11.53
C ASN A 468 19.21 18.06 11.66
N VAL A 469 18.04 17.44 11.43
CA VAL A 469 16.73 18.09 11.61
C VAL A 469 16.54 18.57 13.03
N ILE A 470 16.71 17.69 14.04
CA ILE A 470 16.58 18.08 15.44
C ILE A 470 17.68 19.08 15.88
N GLY A 471 18.84 19.05 15.21
CA GLY A 471 19.92 20.02 15.41
C GLY A 471 19.69 21.41 14.79
N GLY A 472 18.58 21.62 14.07
CA GLY A 472 18.23 22.91 13.49
C GLY A 472 18.88 23.16 12.12
N GLU A 473 18.94 22.13 11.25
CA GLU A 473 19.43 22.30 9.88
C GLU A 473 18.66 23.37 9.11
N THR A 474 19.30 23.96 8.11
CA THR A 474 18.70 25.02 7.26
C THR A 474 18.22 24.52 5.90
N ALA A 475 18.38 23.21 5.63
CA ALA A 475 18.03 22.59 4.36
C ALA A 475 16.51 22.42 4.16
N GLY A 476 16.12 22.22 2.91
CA GLY A 476 14.75 21.93 2.53
C GLY A 476 13.75 23.02 2.86
N ILE A 477 12.69 22.69 3.58
CA ILE A 477 11.64 23.64 4.00
C ILE A 477 11.99 24.42 5.28
N SER A 478 13.17 24.22 5.87
CA SER A 478 13.55 24.80 7.17
C SER A 478 13.35 26.31 7.22
N LYS A 479 13.78 27.02 6.18
CA LYS A 479 13.62 28.48 6.10
C LYS A 479 12.15 28.92 6.02
N GLU A 480 11.37 28.22 5.22
CA GLU A 480 9.94 28.50 5.04
C GLU A 480 9.15 28.24 6.32
N MET A 481 9.51 27.18 7.05
CA MET A 481 8.89 26.79 8.32
C MET A 481 9.49 27.55 9.52
N ASN A 482 10.47 28.43 9.30
CA ASN A 482 11.23 29.09 10.36
C ASN A 482 11.79 28.10 11.40
N TRP A 483 12.27 26.95 10.91
CA TRP A 483 12.73 25.84 11.74
C TRP A 483 14.00 26.19 12.50
N GLN A 484 14.02 25.97 13.82
CA GLN A 484 15.16 26.27 14.70
C GLN A 484 15.75 25.01 15.36
N GLY A 485 15.24 23.83 14.99
CA GLY A 485 15.62 22.59 15.65
C GLY A 485 14.73 22.23 16.84
N GLY A 486 15.10 21.18 17.52
CA GLY A 486 14.38 20.65 18.68
C GLY A 486 13.56 19.41 18.40
N GLY A 487 12.87 18.94 19.44
CA GLY A 487 12.14 17.68 19.39
C GLY A 487 13.03 16.45 19.59
N SER A 488 12.47 15.28 19.36
CA SER A 488 13.15 14.00 19.49
C SER A 488 12.49 12.94 18.59
N PHE A 489 13.18 11.83 18.41
CA PHE A 489 12.60 10.62 17.83
C PHE A 489 13.15 9.36 18.51
N VAL A 490 12.38 8.30 18.45
CA VAL A 490 12.74 6.98 18.93
C VAL A 490 13.06 6.10 17.73
N TYR A 491 14.19 5.41 17.81
CA TYR A 491 14.58 4.36 16.88
C TYR A 491 14.47 3.01 17.57
N CYS A 492 13.93 2.01 16.89
CA CYS A 492 13.96 0.62 17.32
C CYS A 492 14.01 -0.33 16.11
N GLU A 493 14.23 -1.62 16.39
CA GLU A 493 14.32 -2.67 15.36
C GLU A 493 13.35 -3.80 15.69
N LEU A 494 12.81 -4.47 14.67
CA LEU A 494 12.18 -5.77 14.88
C LEU A 494 13.25 -6.79 15.28
N THR A 495 13.01 -7.52 16.36
CA THR A 495 13.98 -8.52 16.87
C THR A 495 14.12 -9.67 15.88
N LYS A 496 15.28 -9.74 15.23
CA LYS A 496 15.56 -10.75 14.21
C LYS A 496 15.73 -12.14 14.80
N LEU A 497 15.21 -13.12 14.08
CA LEU A 497 15.40 -14.53 14.33
C LEU A 497 16.02 -15.17 13.08
N ASN A 498 15.29 -15.93 12.30
CA ASN A 498 15.76 -16.44 11.02
C ASN A 498 16.23 -15.35 10.04
N GLN A 499 15.77 -14.12 10.21
CA GLN A 499 16.23 -12.98 9.42
C GLN A 499 17.77 -12.76 9.52
N ASN A 500 18.40 -13.14 10.64
CA ASN A 500 19.86 -13.11 10.75
C ASN A 500 20.52 -14.07 9.76
N TYR A 501 19.93 -15.26 9.58
CA TYR A 501 20.41 -16.23 8.59
C TYR A 501 20.15 -15.73 7.16
N VAL A 502 18.98 -15.18 6.89
CA VAL A 502 18.64 -14.55 5.60
C VAL A 502 19.70 -13.52 5.24
N ASP A 503 19.97 -12.56 6.14
CA ASP A 503 20.97 -11.51 5.92
C ASP A 503 22.39 -12.08 5.68
N SER A 504 22.73 -13.19 6.35
CA SER A 504 24.04 -13.85 6.22
C SER A 504 24.16 -14.63 4.92
N ILE A 505 23.11 -15.36 4.50
CA ILE A 505 23.03 -16.06 3.23
C ILE A 505 23.16 -15.05 2.07
N GLU A 506 22.48 -13.92 2.15
CA GLU A 506 22.56 -12.88 1.12
C GLU A 506 23.97 -12.32 0.95
N LYS A 507 24.69 -12.11 2.05
CA LYS A 507 26.06 -11.59 2.04
C LYS A 507 27.12 -12.62 1.64
N ALA A 508 26.84 -13.91 1.80
CA ALA A 508 27.81 -14.97 1.47
C ALA A 508 28.19 -14.91 0.00
N THR A 509 29.47 -15.07 -0.29
CA THR A 509 30.04 -15.02 -1.64
C THR A 509 30.77 -16.30 -2.05
N THR A 510 31.00 -17.19 -1.09
CA THR A 510 31.72 -18.46 -1.30
C THR A 510 30.92 -19.68 -0.85
N ASP A 511 31.29 -20.83 -1.39
CA ASP A 511 30.66 -22.11 -1.03
C ASP A 511 30.97 -22.52 0.42
N GLU A 512 32.13 -22.16 0.93
CA GLU A 512 32.53 -22.43 2.31
C GLU A 512 31.65 -21.66 3.30
N GLU A 513 31.36 -20.39 2.99
CA GLU A 513 30.46 -19.58 3.80
C GLU A 513 29.04 -20.17 3.83
N LEU A 514 28.52 -20.61 2.68
CA LEU A 514 27.17 -21.22 2.60
C LEU A 514 27.13 -22.59 3.31
N THR A 515 28.17 -23.39 3.21
CA THR A 515 28.25 -24.68 3.92
C THR A 515 28.30 -24.50 5.43
N LYS A 516 29.04 -23.48 5.90
CA LYS A 516 29.03 -23.12 7.33
C LYS A 516 27.64 -22.66 7.78
N LEU A 517 27.00 -21.77 7.02
CA LEU A 517 25.65 -21.29 7.33
C LEU A 517 24.63 -22.43 7.38
N TYR A 518 24.76 -23.44 6.49
CA TYR A 518 23.93 -24.63 6.56
C TYR A 518 24.06 -25.34 7.91
N GLY A 519 25.30 -25.54 8.39
CA GLY A 519 25.55 -26.12 9.73
C GLY A 519 24.94 -25.29 10.85
N ASP A 520 25.16 -23.97 10.83
CA ASP A 520 24.62 -23.05 11.84
C ASP A 520 23.07 -23.06 11.84
N ILE A 521 22.42 -23.13 10.65
CA ILE A 521 20.95 -23.22 10.52
C ILE A 521 20.43 -24.53 11.13
N LEU A 522 21.12 -25.65 10.91
CA LEU A 522 20.72 -26.94 11.49
C LEU A 522 20.80 -26.96 13.02
N GLU A 523 21.75 -26.22 13.59
CA GLU A 523 21.98 -26.20 15.05
C GLU A 523 21.02 -25.25 15.77
N THR A 524 20.77 -24.06 15.20
CA THR A 524 20.09 -22.97 15.91
C THR A 524 19.04 -22.24 15.09
N GLY A 525 18.85 -22.57 13.80
CA GLY A 525 17.82 -22.02 12.95
C GLY A 525 16.46 -22.68 13.18
N PHE A 526 15.39 -21.93 12.91
CA PHE A 526 14.06 -22.49 12.86
C PHE A 526 13.80 -23.01 11.44
N ILE A 527 13.71 -24.33 11.33
CA ILE A 527 13.60 -25.02 10.06
C ILE A 527 12.15 -25.19 9.66
N SER A 528 11.84 -24.93 8.40
CA SER A 528 10.53 -25.15 7.82
C SER A 528 10.14 -26.63 7.89
N TYR A 529 8.95 -26.95 8.37
CA TYR A 529 8.41 -28.32 8.40
C TYR A 529 8.26 -28.94 6.99
N LYS A 530 8.32 -28.14 5.94
CA LYS A 530 8.16 -28.55 4.55
C LYS A 530 9.42 -29.19 3.98
N VAL A 531 10.57 -28.95 4.59
CA VAL A 531 11.87 -29.43 4.12
C VAL A 531 12.47 -30.35 5.17
N ASN A 532 12.84 -31.57 4.74
CA ASN A 532 13.60 -32.44 5.61
C ASN A 532 15.12 -32.15 5.41
N PRO A 533 15.81 -31.57 6.41
CA PRO A 533 17.23 -31.24 6.26
C PRO A 533 18.12 -32.43 5.88
N LYS A 534 17.69 -33.64 6.22
CA LYS A 534 18.44 -34.87 5.91
C LYS A 534 18.46 -35.19 4.41
N ASP A 535 17.58 -34.58 3.63
CA ASP A 535 17.52 -34.76 2.19
C ASP A 535 18.55 -33.87 1.46
N ILE A 536 19.20 -32.94 2.20
CA ILE A 536 20.24 -32.05 1.67
C ILE A 536 21.60 -32.54 2.11
N ASP A 537 22.34 -33.16 1.18
CA ASP A 537 23.75 -33.51 1.38
C ASP A 537 24.65 -32.47 0.70
N VAL A 538 25.21 -31.56 1.50
CA VAL A 538 26.12 -30.50 1.01
C VAL A 538 27.41 -31.03 0.41
N ASN A 539 27.75 -32.33 0.60
CA ASN A 539 28.89 -32.98 0.04
C ASN A 539 28.56 -33.79 -1.24
N SER A 540 27.30 -33.85 -1.64
CA SER A 540 26.88 -34.55 -2.85
C SER A 540 27.37 -33.84 -4.11
N ASP A 541 27.67 -34.63 -5.16
CA ASP A 541 28.03 -34.09 -6.48
C ASP A 541 26.94 -33.18 -7.07
N GLU A 542 25.69 -33.39 -6.69
CA GLU A 542 24.55 -32.61 -7.11
C GLU A 542 24.57 -31.20 -6.47
N TYR A 543 24.78 -31.14 -5.14
CA TYR A 543 24.90 -29.85 -4.44
C TYR A 543 26.14 -29.06 -4.87
N ILE A 544 27.29 -29.73 -5.03
CA ILE A 544 28.55 -29.09 -5.44
C ILE A 544 28.41 -28.40 -6.80
N LYS A 545 27.65 -28.98 -7.73
CA LYS A 545 27.40 -28.43 -9.08
C LYS A 545 26.44 -27.27 -9.13
N LEU A 546 25.68 -27.00 -8.06
CA LEU A 546 24.77 -25.87 -8.01
C LEU A 546 25.52 -24.54 -8.07
N SER A 547 24.93 -23.56 -8.72
CA SER A 547 25.44 -22.19 -8.63
C SER A 547 25.32 -21.65 -7.20
N ILE A 548 26.14 -20.65 -6.84
CA ILE A 548 26.02 -19.96 -5.53
C ILE A 548 24.60 -19.42 -5.32
N GLY A 549 23.96 -18.92 -6.37
CA GLY A 549 22.58 -18.45 -6.31
C GLY A 549 21.58 -19.56 -5.98
N ASP A 550 21.74 -20.75 -6.54
CA ASP A 550 20.86 -21.89 -6.26
C ASP A 550 21.10 -22.45 -4.85
N LYS A 551 22.35 -22.48 -4.38
CA LYS A 551 22.69 -22.84 -3.00
C LYS A 551 22.06 -21.88 -1.99
N LYS A 552 22.16 -20.58 -2.25
CA LYS A 552 21.49 -19.56 -1.41
C LYS A 552 19.98 -19.81 -1.35
N ARG A 553 19.34 -20.09 -2.49
CA ARG A 553 17.91 -20.37 -2.54
C ARG A 553 17.55 -21.59 -1.69
N LEU A 554 18.30 -22.67 -1.83
CA LEU A 554 18.08 -23.89 -1.06
C LEU A 554 18.16 -23.62 0.45
N LEU A 555 19.14 -22.82 0.91
CA LEU A 555 19.25 -22.44 2.31
C LEU A 555 18.09 -21.55 2.77
N MET A 556 17.59 -20.66 1.91
CA MET A 556 16.42 -19.85 2.20
C MET A 556 15.13 -20.69 2.33
N GLU A 557 15.01 -21.77 1.55
CA GLU A 557 13.88 -22.70 1.62
C GLU A 557 13.88 -23.53 2.90
N LEU A 558 15.05 -23.75 3.51
CA LEU A 558 15.16 -24.44 4.80
C LEU A 558 14.56 -23.64 5.95
N LEU A 559 14.57 -22.31 5.87
CA LEU A 559 14.17 -21.45 6.96
C LEU A 559 12.64 -21.33 7.05
N ASP A 560 12.10 -21.46 8.26
CA ASP A 560 10.70 -21.14 8.53
C ASP A 560 10.49 -19.62 8.41
N LYS A 561 9.67 -19.21 7.44
CA LYS A 561 9.38 -17.80 7.16
C LYS A 561 8.48 -17.15 8.22
N ASN A 562 7.73 -17.95 9.00
CA ASN A 562 6.97 -17.45 10.15
C ASN A 562 7.90 -17.05 11.32
N GLN A 563 9.13 -17.54 11.31
CA GLN A 563 10.13 -17.30 12.34
C GLN A 563 11.24 -16.33 11.89
N LEU A 564 10.94 -15.40 10.99
CA LEU A 564 11.91 -14.36 10.58
C LEU A 564 12.23 -13.40 11.71
N TYR A 565 11.23 -13.07 12.52
CA TYR A 565 11.32 -12.18 13.68
C TYR A 565 10.59 -12.80 14.87
N VAL A 566 11.00 -12.46 16.07
CA VAL A 566 10.36 -12.96 17.30
C VAL A 566 8.97 -12.36 17.45
N ASN A 567 7.96 -13.20 17.64
CA ASN A 567 6.60 -12.76 17.89
C ASN A 567 6.45 -12.23 19.32
N TYR A 568 5.55 -11.26 19.50
CA TYR A 568 5.31 -10.68 20.82
C TYR A 568 4.76 -11.71 21.84
N CYS A 569 3.97 -12.67 21.39
CA CYS A 569 3.47 -13.75 22.25
C CYS A 569 4.60 -14.62 22.85
N ASP A 570 5.76 -14.65 22.20
CA ASP A 570 6.91 -15.44 22.59
C ASP A 570 7.96 -14.62 23.37
N ILE A 571 7.64 -13.38 23.80
CA ILE A 571 8.59 -12.43 24.42
C ILE A 571 9.25 -12.96 25.69
N ASP A 572 8.57 -13.82 26.44
CA ASP A 572 9.07 -14.40 27.71
C ASP A 572 9.75 -15.76 27.53
N ASP A 573 9.79 -16.29 26.30
CA ASP A 573 10.48 -17.55 26.01
C ASP A 573 12.00 -17.34 26.11
N GLU A 574 12.63 -18.06 27.06
CA GLU A 574 14.07 -17.99 27.30
C GLU A 574 14.92 -18.42 26.09
N THR A 575 14.36 -19.17 25.17
CA THR A 575 15.02 -19.61 23.92
C THR A 575 15.48 -18.43 23.08
N PHE A 576 14.69 -17.36 23.04
CA PHE A 576 14.96 -16.18 22.21
C PHE A 576 15.92 -15.18 22.85
N LYS A 577 16.24 -15.35 24.15
CA LYS A 577 17.21 -14.52 24.90
C LYS A 577 16.96 -13.02 24.80
N ILE A 578 15.69 -12.62 24.83
CA ILE A 578 15.30 -11.20 24.81
C ILE A 578 15.75 -10.52 26.11
N SER A 579 16.43 -9.37 25.99
CA SER A 579 16.86 -8.61 27.16
C SER A 579 15.66 -8.03 27.94
N GLU A 580 15.81 -7.84 29.28
CA GLU A 580 14.74 -7.25 30.07
C GLU A 580 14.42 -5.80 29.63
N GLU A 581 15.41 -5.06 29.13
CA GLU A 581 15.21 -3.74 28.58
C GLU A 581 14.33 -3.79 27.32
N ASP A 582 14.59 -4.73 26.40
CA ASP A 582 13.80 -4.90 25.16
C ASP A 582 12.38 -5.40 25.48
N LYS A 583 12.23 -6.29 26.47
CA LYS A 583 10.91 -6.72 26.97
C LYS A 583 10.13 -5.54 27.52
N ALA A 584 10.75 -4.72 28.37
CA ALA A 584 10.12 -3.55 28.96
C ALA A 584 9.70 -2.54 27.89
N PHE A 585 10.59 -2.24 26.93
CA PHE A 585 10.27 -1.35 25.83
C PHE A 585 9.11 -1.89 24.98
N THR A 586 9.16 -3.17 24.62
CA THR A 586 8.13 -3.80 23.79
C THR A 586 6.77 -3.79 24.47
N ARG A 587 6.69 -4.11 25.77
CA ARG A 587 5.45 -4.04 26.54
C ARG A 587 4.92 -2.61 26.63
N SER A 588 5.80 -1.64 26.90
CA SER A 588 5.44 -0.23 26.90
C SER A 588 4.89 0.21 25.53
N PHE A 589 5.51 -0.25 24.42
CA PHE A 589 5.04 0.05 23.07
C PHE A 589 3.64 -0.49 22.81
N TYR A 590 3.32 -1.70 23.28
CA TYR A 590 2.00 -2.31 23.10
C TYR A 590 0.99 -1.93 24.19
N GLY A 591 1.33 -1.00 25.08
CA GLY A 591 0.43 -0.49 26.12
C GLY A 591 0.19 -1.45 27.27
N GLU A 592 1.09 -2.40 27.49
CA GLU A 592 1.10 -3.31 28.63
C GLU A 592 2.15 -2.80 29.63
N VAL A 593 1.71 -2.05 30.65
CA VAL A 593 2.57 -1.49 31.71
C VAL A 593 2.37 -2.27 32.98
#